data_6aa1cee443eb56632d055c871efe5b56
#
_entry.id   6aa1cee443eb56632d055c871efe5b56
#
_cell.length_a   1.000
_cell.length_b   1.000
_cell.length_c   1.000
_cell.angle_alpha   90.00
_cell.angle_beta   90.00
_cell.angle_gamma   90.00
#
_symmetry.space_group_name_H-M   'P 1'
#
loop_
_entity.id
_entity.type
_entity.pdbx_description
1 polymer ?
#
loop_
_entity_poly.entity_id
_entity_poly.type
_entity_poly.pdbx_seq_one_letter_code
_entity_poly.pdbx_strand_id
1 'polypeptide(L)'
;RPVYPDNTIGRPGFPTISFPVTYPTVSGGNYYSRVRFLNASTSGRTLDVYIDGRNIFSGSEFATISSYIRVTDGFHTVTVRRTNGQIYYQQTIAFVSGERLTMVILDTVSGVSLTRVSDMGCTNVPAGYGCLRVANMSYAGSSYDVRTFNNQTAFAGIGYKEVTSYKQTSSGTYTFFVTGSQYAVSALGELPVLVLSSIVGVSCPTCTVANPLLTFNVNVRAGRAYTCYIIGNPWSGLFRAYVLED
;
A
#
# COMPACT_ATOMS: atom_id res chain seq x y z
N ARG A 1 5.81 49.39 -14.47
CA ARG A 1 4.49 48.88 -14.86
C ARG A 1 4.44 48.80 -16.38
N PRO A 2 4.32 47.65 -17.03
CA PRO A 2 3.97 47.56 -18.45
C PRO A 2 2.46 47.71 -18.62
N VAL A 3 2.08 48.59 -19.50
CA VAL A 3 0.69 48.80 -19.96
C VAL A 3 0.51 47.88 -21.17
N TYR A 4 -0.45 46.95 -21.11
CA TYR A 4 -0.89 46.17 -22.25
C TYR A 4 -2.04 46.86 -22.94
N PRO A 5 -2.11 46.91 -24.27
CA PRO A 5 -3.22 47.48 -24.98
C PRO A 5 -4.43 46.56 -24.95
N ASP A 6 -5.58 47.20 -24.68
CA ASP A 6 -6.91 46.63 -24.67
C ASP A 6 -7.34 46.28 -26.12
N ASN A 7 -7.52 44.99 -26.39
CA ASN A 7 -8.03 44.48 -27.67
C ASN A 7 -9.45 43.97 -27.48
N THR A 8 -10.40 44.89 -27.30
CA THR A 8 -11.83 44.58 -27.33
C THR A 8 -12.29 44.46 -28.77
N ILE A 9 -12.38 43.24 -29.30
CA ILE A 9 -13.19 42.93 -30.49
C ILE A 9 -14.54 42.43 -29.98
N GLY A 10 -15.53 43.31 -30.07
CA GLY A 10 -16.91 43.02 -29.73
C GLY A 10 -17.52 41.96 -30.66
N ARG A 11 -17.92 40.81 -30.11
CA ARG A 11 -18.92 39.93 -30.69
C ARG A 11 -20.23 40.09 -29.91
N PRO A 12 -21.37 40.37 -30.57
CA PRO A 12 -22.65 40.49 -29.89
C PRO A 12 -23.25 39.11 -29.58
N GLY A 13 -23.72 38.93 -28.35
CA GLY A 13 -24.81 38.05 -28.07
C GLY A 13 -24.63 36.76 -27.31
N PHE A 14 -23.64 36.66 -26.38
CA PHE A 14 -23.70 35.58 -25.35
C PHE A 14 -23.66 36.22 -23.96
N PRO A 15 -24.58 35.84 -23.04
CA PRO A 15 -24.47 36.28 -21.65
C PRO A 15 -23.22 35.70 -21.02
N THR A 16 -22.33 36.55 -20.56
CA THR A 16 -21.15 36.17 -19.78
C THR A 16 -21.64 35.73 -18.40
N ILE A 17 -21.78 34.43 -18.18
CA ILE A 17 -22.04 33.89 -16.86
C ILE A 17 -20.68 33.92 -16.14
N SER A 18 -20.44 34.95 -15.37
CA SER A 18 -19.35 34.98 -14.41
C SER A 18 -19.78 34.17 -13.20
N PHE A 19 -19.25 32.95 -13.08
CA PHE A 19 -19.31 32.24 -11.81
C PHE A 19 -18.30 32.92 -10.86
N PRO A 20 -18.72 33.38 -9.68
CA PRO A 20 -17.77 33.79 -8.67
C PRO A 20 -17.01 32.54 -8.26
N VAL A 21 -15.78 32.39 -8.73
CA VAL A 21 -14.86 31.39 -8.20
C VAL A 21 -14.46 31.89 -6.82
N THR A 22 -15.25 31.58 -5.81
CA THR A 22 -14.84 31.67 -4.43
C THR A 22 -13.87 30.53 -4.18
N TYR A 23 -12.58 30.84 -4.29
CA TYR A 23 -11.58 29.96 -3.70
C TYR A 23 -11.84 29.94 -2.20
N PRO A 24 -12.09 28.77 -1.57
CA PRO A 24 -12.17 28.71 -0.14
C PRO A 24 -10.83 29.23 0.39
N THR A 25 -10.83 30.36 1.08
CA THR A 25 -9.72 30.81 1.89
C THR A 25 -9.60 29.85 3.06
N VAL A 26 -8.86 28.77 2.87
CA VAL A 26 -8.63 27.79 3.90
C VAL A 26 -7.53 28.32 4.81
N SER A 27 -7.94 28.70 6.01
CA SER A 27 -7.06 29.13 7.07
C SER A 27 -6.01 28.06 7.34
N GLY A 28 -4.72 28.38 7.12
CA GLY A 28 -3.51 27.89 7.75
C GLY A 28 -3.32 26.41 8.11
N GLY A 29 -3.96 25.46 7.42
CA GLY A 29 -3.72 24.03 7.58
C GLY A 29 -2.47 23.61 6.80
N ASN A 30 -1.57 22.87 7.44
CA ASN A 30 -0.43 22.28 6.74
C ASN A 30 -0.93 21.25 5.73
N TYR A 31 -1.04 21.66 4.46
CA TYR A 31 -1.46 20.81 3.35
C TYR A 31 -0.35 19.84 2.97
N TYR A 32 -0.33 18.67 3.58
CA TYR A 32 0.63 17.62 3.23
C TYR A 32 0.01 16.22 3.34
N SER A 33 0.50 15.31 2.53
CA SER A 33 0.35 13.88 2.69
C SER A 33 1.51 13.31 3.53
N ARG A 34 1.31 12.13 4.11
CA ARG A 34 2.37 11.33 4.73
C ARG A 34 2.66 10.14 3.83
N VAL A 35 3.89 10.02 3.39
CA VAL A 35 4.30 9.00 2.42
C VAL A 35 5.49 8.22 2.96
N ARG A 36 5.46 6.90 2.84
CA ARG A 36 6.61 6.02 3.08
C ARG A 36 6.82 5.13 1.86
N PHE A 37 8.01 4.57 1.70
CA PHE A 37 8.38 3.71 0.59
C PHE A 37 8.78 2.34 1.11
N LEU A 38 8.18 1.29 0.54
CA LEU A 38 8.53 -0.11 0.77
C LEU A 38 9.23 -0.65 -0.48
N ASN A 39 10.46 -1.13 -0.35
CA ASN A 39 11.15 -1.79 -1.45
C ASN A 39 10.80 -3.28 -1.48
N ALA A 40 9.94 -3.68 -2.42
CA ALA A 40 9.58 -5.08 -2.68
C ALA A 40 10.27 -5.64 -3.94
N SER A 41 11.22 -4.90 -4.55
CA SER A 41 11.99 -5.35 -5.71
C SER A 41 13.00 -6.42 -5.33
N THR A 42 12.96 -7.53 -6.05
CA THR A 42 13.86 -8.69 -5.86
C THR A 42 15.09 -8.64 -6.75
N SER A 43 15.28 -7.55 -7.50
CA SER A 43 16.38 -7.41 -8.48
C SER A 43 17.79 -7.44 -7.87
N GLY A 44 17.91 -7.55 -6.53
CA GLY A 44 19.20 -7.54 -5.81
C GLY A 44 19.94 -6.21 -5.90
N ARG A 45 19.24 -5.14 -6.27
CA ARG A 45 19.81 -3.81 -6.49
C ARG A 45 19.44 -2.89 -5.33
N THR A 46 20.41 -2.10 -4.92
CA THR A 46 20.19 -1.03 -3.97
C THR A 46 19.57 0.16 -4.71
N LEU A 47 18.44 0.64 -4.21
CA LEU A 47 17.66 1.70 -4.84
C LEU A 47 17.63 2.95 -3.95
N ASP A 48 17.64 4.10 -4.60
CA ASP A 48 17.43 5.41 -3.99
C ASP A 48 16.12 6.01 -4.51
N VAL A 49 15.35 6.62 -3.62
CA VAL A 49 14.11 7.31 -3.98
C VAL A 49 14.25 8.81 -3.79
N TYR A 50 13.80 9.56 -4.77
CA TYR A 50 13.81 11.02 -4.79
C TYR A 50 12.39 11.55 -5.01
N ILE A 51 12.09 12.67 -4.36
CA ILE A 51 10.92 13.50 -4.68
C ILE A 51 11.47 14.89 -5.03
N ASP A 52 11.11 15.39 -6.22
CA ASP A 52 11.56 16.70 -6.77
C ASP A 52 13.09 16.88 -6.68
N GLY A 53 13.81 15.80 -6.97
CA GLY A 53 15.28 15.79 -6.93
C GLY A 53 15.89 15.65 -5.52
N ARG A 54 15.09 15.73 -4.45
CA ARG A 54 15.57 15.53 -3.08
C ARG A 54 15.58 14.05 -2.75
N ASN A 55 16.71 13.52 -2.29
CA ASN A 55 16.82 12.15 -1.80
C ASN A 55 16.03 12.00 -0.49
N ILE A 56 15.15 11.02 -0.43
CA ILE A 56 14.27 10.75 0.70
C ILE A 56 14.40 9.34 1.26
N PHE A 57 14.97 8.42 0.50
CA PHE A 57 15.20 7.04 0.92
C PHE A 57 16.41 6.49 0.16
N SER A 58 17.55 6.36 0.82
CA SER A 58 18.80 5.92 0.23
C SER A 58 19.12 4.49 0.58
N GLY A 59 19.84 3.83 -0.32
CA GLY A 59 20.40 2.51 -0.05
C GLY A 59 19.34 1.45 0.25
N SER A 60 18.16 1.59 -0.33
CA SER A 60 17.04 0.70 -0.07
C SER A 60 17.26 -0.68 -0.69
N GLU A 61 17.32 -1.72 0.13
CA GLU A 61 17.39 -3.12 -0.26
C GLU A 61 16.00 -3.76 -0.22
N PHE A 62 15.91 -5.02 -0.70
CA PHE A 62 14.67 -5.79 -0.62
C PHE A 62 14.13 -5.88 0.81
N ALA A 63 12.82 -5.72 0.97
CA ALA A 63 12.09 -5.73 2.24
C ALA A 63 12.52 -4.63 3.22
N THR A 64 13.04 -3.50 2.74
CA THR A 64 13.28 -2.30 3.55
C THR A 64 12.18 -1.26 3.36
N ILE A 65 11.91 -0.49 4.41
CA ILE A 65 10.91 0.56 4.42
C ILE A 65 11.48 1.87 4.97
N SER A 66 11.07 2.98 4.37
CA SER A 66 11.38 4.31 4.91
C SER A 66 10.45 4.70 6.06
N SER A 67 10.85 5.67 6.86
CA SER A 67 9.92 6.40 7.71
C SER A 67 8.91 7.19 6.87
N TYR A 68 7.78 7.59 7.48
CA TYR A 68 6.87 8.54 6.85
C TYR A 68 7.53 9.91 6.70
N ILE A 69 7.47 10.44 5.51
CA ILE A 69 7.85 11.82 5.20
C ILE A 69 6.60 12.66 4.90
N ARG A 70 6.72 13.96 5.07
CA ARG A 70 5.68 14.93 4.67
C ARG A 70 5.98 15.40 3.25
N VAL A 71 4.98 15.27 2.37
CA VAL A 71 5.00 15.78 1.01
C VAL A 71 3.84 16.76 0.88
N THR A 72 4.08 17.97 0.40
CA THR A 72 3.02 18.95 0.16
C THR A 72 2.00 18.39 -0.81
N ASP A 73 0.76 18.85 -0.76
CA ASP A 73 -0.22 18.51 -1.77
C ASP A 73 0.16 19.09 -3.14
N GLY A 74 -0.30 18.41 -4.19
CA GLY A 74 0.01 18.77 -5.56
C GLY A 74 0.77 17.69 -6.32
N PHE A 75 1.35 18.08 -7.44
CA PHE A 75 2.08 17.20 -8.34
C PHE A 75 3.58 17.24 -8.04
N HIS A 76 4.17 16.06 -7.80
CA HIS A 76 5.58 15.91 -7.49
C HIS A 76 6.22 14.86 -8.39
N THR A 77 7.45 15.08 -8.81
CA THR A 77 8.22 14.11 -9.57
C THR A 77 8.87 13.10 -8.64
N VAL A 78 8.40 11.86 -8.70
CA VAL A 78 9.00 10.74 -7.95
C VAL A 78 9.96 10.00 -8.88
N THR A 79 11.21 9.84 -8.44
CA THR A 79 12.25 9.14 -9.17
C THR A 79 12.81 8.01 -8.33
N VAL A 80 12.86 6.80 -8.89
CA VAL A 80 13.58 5.65 -8.32
C VAL A 80 14.77 5.36 -9.21
N ARG A 81 15.95 5.35 -8.64
CA ARG A 81 17.20 5.09 -9.36
C ARG A 81 18.11 4.15 -8.56
N ARG A 82 19.01 3.52 -9.26
CA ARG A 82 20.10 2.77 -8.64
C ARG A 82 21.11 3.75 -8.03
N THR A 83 21.87 3.31 -7.03
CA THR A 83 22.94 4.09 -6.40
C THR A 83 24.00 4.59 -7.38
N ASN A 84 24.17 3.94 -8.55
CA ASN A 84 25.04 4.41 -9.63
C ASN A 84 24.42 5.52 -10.50
N GLY A 85 23.21 5.99 -10.17
CA GLY A 85 22.52 7.07 -10.87
C GLY A 85 21.56 6.62 -12.00
N GLN A 86 21.54 5.35 -12.38
CA GLN A 86 20.62 4.84 -13.42
C GLN A 86 19.18 4.95 -12.95
N ILE A 87 18.35 5.66 -13.73
CA ILE A 87 16.91 5.83 -13.45
C ILE A 87 16.14 4.59 -13.94
N TYR A 88 15.35 4.02 -13.05
CA TYR A 88 14.43 2.91 -13.33
C TYR A 88 12.98 3.33 -13.39
N TYR A 89 12.63 4.43 -12.71
CA TYR A 89 11.29 4.97 -12.69
C TYR A 89 11.36 6.48 -12.48
N GLN A 90 10.56 7.21 -13.25
CA GLN A 90 10.36 8.64 -13.06
C GLN A 90 8.97 9.02 -13.56
N GLN A 91 8.14 9.49 -12.66
CA GLN A 91 6.79 9.96 -12.99
C GLN A 91 6.35 11.09 -12.05
N THR A 92 5.48 11.93 -12.58
CA THR A 92 4.77 12.94 -11.78
C THR A 92 3.55 12.29 -11.14
N ILE A 93 3.47 12.36 -9.81
CA ILE A 93 2.44 11.77 -8.98
C ILE A 93 1.73 12.88 -8.20
N ALA A 94 0.40 12.84 -8.16
CA ALA A 94 -0.39 13.71 -7.31
C ALA A 94 -0.42 13.16 -5.86
N PHE A 95 -0.07 14.00 -4.89
CA PHE A 95 -0.30 13.73 -3.47
C PHE A 95 -1.41 14.65 -2.97
N VAL A 96 -2.30 14.12 -2.14
CA VAL A 96 -3.47 14.84 -1.64
C VAL A 96 -3.31 15.08 -0.14
N SER A 97 -3.64 16.29 0.30
CA SER A 97 -3.58 16.68 1.70
C SER A 97 -4.37 15.70 2.60
N GLY A 98 -3.78 15.32 3.72
CA GLY A 98 -4.38 14.41 4.70
C GLY A 98 -4.24 12.93 4.38
N GLU A 99 -3.76 12.55 3.20
CA GLU A 99 -3.49 11.14 2.88
C GLU A 99 -2.31 10.57 3.68
N ARG A 100 -2.41 9.29 3.94
CA ARG A 100 -1.31 8.46 4.44
C ARG A 100 -1.14 7.28 3.50
N LEU A 101 0.07 7.11 2.97
CA LEU A 101 0.35 6.21 1.86
C LEU A 101 1.62 5.41 2.08
N THR A 102 1.58 4.16 1.65
CA THR A 102 2.78 3.36 1.35
C THR A 102 2.93 3.22 -0.16
N MET A 103 4.05 3.71 -0.70
CA MET A 103 4.44 3.52 -2.09
C MET A 103 5.32 2.29 -2.18
N VAL A 104 4.84 1.24 -2.85
CA VAL A 104 5.56 -0.03 -2.97
C VAL A 104 6.33 -0.05 -4.28
N ILE A 105 7.64 -0.25 -4.20
CA ILE A 105 8.53 -0.41 -5.36
C ILE A 105 8.49 -1.87 -5.78
N LEU A 106 8.07 -2.14 -7.00
CA LEU A 106 7.85 -3.47 -7.56
C LEU A 106 8.69 -3.68 -8.82
N ASP A 107 9.14 -4.91 -9.03
CA ASP A 107 9.81 -5.28 -10.28
C ASP A 107 8.85 -5.23 -11.48
N THR A 108 9.41 -4.89 -12.63
CA THR A 108 8.79 -5.01 -13.95
C THR A 108 9.78 -5.66 -14.91
N VAL A 109 9.32 -5.99 -16.09
CA VAL A 109 10.21 -6.56 -17.16
C VAL A 109 11.37 -5.60 -17.50
N SER A 110 11.14 -4.29 -17.43
CA SER A 110 12.11 -3.27 -17.85
C SER A 110 12.73 -2.44 -16.73
N GLY A 111 12.38 -2.73 -15.47
CA GLY A 111 12.87 -1.93 -14.34
C GLY A 111 11.98 -2.08 -13.11
N VAL A 112 11.49 -0.97 -12.58
CA VAL A 112 10.57 -0.96 -11.44
C VAL A 112 9.32 -0.12 -11.73
N SER A 113 8.25 -0.40 -11.00
CA SER A 113 7.06 0.43 -10.94
C SER A 113 6.75 0.80 -9.49
N LEU A 114 5.93 1.83 -9.30
CA LEU A 114 5.39 2.18 -8.00
C LEU A 114 3.91 1.83 -7.93
N THR A 115 3.51 1.17 -6.85
CA THR A 115 2.10 0.93 -6.52
C THR A 115 1.74 1.70 -5.27
N ARG A 116 0.63 2.44 -5.33
CA ARG A 116 0.12 3.27 -4.24
C ARG A 116 -0.82 2.44 -3.38
N VAL A 117 -0.57 2.38 -2.08
CA VAL A 117 -1.44 1.74 -1.08
C VAL A 117 -1.81 2.78 -0.05
N SER A 118 -3.10 3.07 0.10
CA SER A 118 -3.58 3.99 1.15
C SER A 118 -3.50 3.30 2.50
N ASP A 119 -2.85 3.93 3.49
CA ASP A 119 -2.74 3.42 4.87
C ASP A 119 -3.91 3.91 5.74
N MET A 120 -5.05 4.18 5.11
CA MET A 120 -6.29 4.65 5.72
C MET A 120 -7.43 3.65 5.43
N GLY A 121 -8.51 3.72 6.20
CA GLY A 121 -9.71 2.93 5.90
C GLY A 121 -10.14 1.96 7.00
N CYS A 122 -9.36 1.82 8.07
CA CYS A 122 -9.80 1.11 9.27
C CYS A 122 -10.48 2.11 10.21
N THR A 123 -11.80 2.16 10.19
CA THR A 123 -12.61 3.07 10.99
C THR A 123 -13.64 2.29 11.81
N ASN A 124 -14.19 2.92 12.85
CA ASN A 124 -15.23 2.35 13.71
C ASN A 124 -14.85 1.00 14.31
N VAL A 125 -13.63 0.90 14.84
CA VAL A 125 -13.10 -0.32 15.45
C VAL A 125 -13.65 -0.47 16.86
N PRO A 126 -14.35 -1.58 17.19
CA PRO A 126 -14.82 -1.84 18.54
C PRO A 126 -13.67 -1.91 19.55
N ALA A 127 -13.96 -1.63 20.84
CA ALA A 127 -12.97 -1.80 21.90
C ALA A 127 -12.45 -3.26 21.91
N GLY A 128 -11.15 -3.42 22.04
CA GLY A 128 -10.50 -4.73 22.02
C GLY A 128 -10.23 -5.31 20.64
N TYR A 129 -10.61 -4.62 19.56
CA TYR A 129 -10.38 -5.05 18.17
C TYR A 129 -9.33 -4.19 17.48
N GLY A 130 -8.65 -4.76 16.48
CA GLY A 130 -7.82 -4.08 15.51
C GLY A 130 -8.24 -4.46 14.09
N CYS A 131 -7.58 -3.87 13.11
CA CYS A 131 -7.83 -4.17 11.70
C CYS A 131 -6.64 -4.87 11.05
N LEU A 132 -6.94 -5.80 10.15
CA LEU A 132 -5.95 -6.51 9.36
C LEU A 132 -6.42 -6.57 7.91
N ARG A 133 -5.48 -6.36 6.97
CA ARG A 133 -5.67 -6.63 5.54
C ARG A 133 -4.40 -7.20 4.94
N VAL A 134 -4.51 -7.69 3.71
CA VAL A 134 -3.39 -8.26 2.96
C VAL A 134 -3.24 -7.52 1.64
N ALA A 135 -1.99 -7.30 1.23
CA ALA A 135 -1.61 -6.75 -0.06
C ALA A 135 -0.67 -7.73 -0.76
N ASN A 136 -1.08 -8.27 -1.91
CA ASN A 136 -0.20 -9.12 -2.71
C ASN A 136 0.66 -8.26 -3.65
N MET A 137 1.91 -8.09 -3.27
CA MET A 137 2.93 -7.34 -4.02
C MET A 137 4.04 -8.26 -4.54
N SER A 138 3.75 -9.57 -4.63
CA SER A 138 4.68 -10.57 -5.13
C SER A 138 4.67 -10.60 -6.66
N TYR A 139 5.73 -10.09 -7.26
CA TYR A 139 5.94 -10.15 -8.71
C TYR A 139 6.17 -11.61 -9.16
N ALA A 140 5.57 -12.00 -10.28
CA ALA A 140 5.58 -13.37 -10.80
C ALA A 140 4.89 -14.42 -9.90
N GLY A 141 4.21 -14.01 -8.86
CA GLY A 141 3.33 -14.86 -8.08
C GLY A 141 1.96 -15.05 -8.75
N SER A 142 1.35 -16.19 -8.49
CA SER A 142 -0.08 -16.40 -8.75
C SER A 142 -0.92 -15.67 -7.68
N SER A 143 -2.24 -15.81 -7.75
CA SER A 143 -3.10 -15.40 -6.65
C SER A 143 -2.83 -16.25 -5.40
N TYR A 144 -2.95 -15.63 -4.23
CA TYR A 144 -2.72 -16.28 -2.95
C TYR A 144 -3.97 -16.31 -2.09
N ASP A 145 -4.09 -17.38 -1.28
CA ASP A 145 -4.97 -17.43 -0.14
C ASP A 145 -4.14 -17.24 1.14
N VAL A 146 -4.69 -16.49 2.08
CA VAL A 146 -4.14 -16.39 3.43
C VAL A 146 -5.04 -17.16 4.38
N ARG A 147 -4.48 -18.15 5.05
CA ARG A 147 -5.20 -19.09 5.91
C ARG A 147 -4.74 -18.99 7.34
N THR A 148 -5.64 -19.31 8.26
CA THR A 148 -5.37 -19.45 9.68
C THR A 148 -4.81 -20.84 9.99
N PHE A 149 -4.32 -21.04 11.20
CA PHE A 149 -3.77 -22.35 11.63
C PHE A 149 -4.77 -23.50 11.54
N ASN A 150 -6.07 -23.25 11.70
CA ASN A 150 -7.14 -24.25 11.53
C ASN A 150 -7.60 -24.41 10.06
N ASN A 151 -6.77 -23.96 9.12
CA ASN A 151 -6.99 -24.03 7.68
C ASN A 151 -8.22 -23.24 7.16
N GLN A 152 -8.79 -22.35 7.97
CA GLN A 152 -9.82 -21.43 7.49
C GLN A 152 -9.21 -20.35 6.61
N THR A 153 -9.85 -20.03 5.50
CA THR A 153 -9.40 -18.96 4.62
C THR A 153 -9.79 -17.61 5.21
N ALA A 154 -8.77 -16.83 5.61
CA ALA A 154 -8.94 -15.48 6.10
C ALA A 154 -9.10 -14.48 4.95
N PHE A 155 -8.29 -14.64 3.90
CA PHE A 155 -8.36 -13.84 2.67
C PHE A 155 -8.14 -14.77 1.48
N ALA A 156 -8.97 -14.68 0.45
CA ALA A 156 -8.97 -15.60 -0.69
C ALA A 156 -8.65 -14.89 -1.99
N GLY A 157 -7.96 -15.59 -2.89
CA GLY A 157 -7.81 -15.22 -4.29
C GLY A 157 -7.10 -13.90 -4.55
N ILE A 158 -6.20 -13.45 -3.65
CA ILE A 158 -5.56 -12.14 -3.72
C ILE A 158 -4.62 -12.10 -4.91
N GLY A 159 -4.99 -11.37 -5.97
CA GLY A 159 -4.20 -11.20 -7.18
C GLY A 159 -3.00 -10.27 -7.02
N TYR A 160 -2.08 -10.27 -7.99
CA TYR A 160 -0.93 -9.36 -7.99
C TYR A 160 -1.36 -7.89 -8.00
N LYS A 161 -0.77 -7.06 -7.14
CA LYS A 161 -1.11 -5.65 -6.86
C LYS A 161 -2.48 -5.45 -6.21
N GLU A 162 -3.15 -6.49 -5.84
CA GLU A 162 -4.41 -6.41 -5.11
C GLU A 162 -4.17 -6.13 -3.63
N VAL A 163 -5.01 -5.27 -3.07
CA VAL A 163 -5.07 -4.95 -1.64
C VAL A 163 -6.48 -5.23 -1.17
N THR A 164 -6.63 -6.14 -0.21
CA THR A 164 -7.94 -6.49 0.32
C THR A 164 -8.52 -5.37 1.19
N SER A 165 -9.82 -5.42 1.43
CA SER A 165 -10.45 -4.61 2.46
C SER A 165 -9.93 -4.99 3.85
N TYR A 166 -9.97 -4.03 4.80
CA TYR A 166 -9.69 -4.34 6.20
C TYR A 166 -10.75 -5.25 6.79
N LYS A 167 -10.31 -6.25 7.54
CA LYS A 167 -11.15 -7.07 8.40
C LYS A 167 -10.83 -6.77 9.86
N GLN A 168 -11.86 -6.63 10.67
CA GLN A 168 -11.71 -6.44 12.11
C GLN A 168 -11.48 -7.78 12.80
N THR A 169 -10.55 -7.83 13.74
CA THR A 169 -10.28 -9.01 14.56
C THR A 169 -9.96 -8.60 15.99
N SER A 170 -10.20 -9.47 16.96
CA SER A 170 -9.81 -9.22 18.34
C SER A 170 -8.29 -8.99 18.45
N SER A 171 -7.87 -8.23 19.44
CA SER A 171 -6.43 -8.09 19.73
C SER A 171 -5.85 -9.44 20.14
N GLY A 172 -4.62 -9.73 19.68
CA GLY A 172 -3.95 -11.00 19.92
C GLY A 172 -2.86 -11.30 18.90
N THR A 173 -2.14 -12.39 19.09
CA THR A 173 -1.14 -12.87 18.14
C THR A 173 -1.73 -13.98 17.28
N TYR A 174 -1.62 -13.81 15.98
CA TYR A 174 -2.16 -14.73 14.98
C TYR A 174 -1.04 -15.25 14.08
N THR A 175 -1.13 -16.53 13.76
CA THR A 175 -0.27 -17.18 12.76
C THR A 175 -1.08 -17.40 11.49
N PHE A 176 -0.52 -16.93 10.38
CA PHE A 176 -1.11 -17.07 9.05
C PHE A 176 -0.20 -17.87 8.14
N PHE A 177 -0.83 -18.55 7.18
CA PHE A 177 -0.19 -19.34 6.15
C PHE A 177 -0.61 -18.82 4.78
N VAL A 178 0.34 -18.56 3.90
CA VAL A 178 0.11 -18.20 2.51
C VAL A 178 0.17 -19.45 1.67
N THR A 179 -0.85 -19.71 0.89
CA THR A 179 -0.92 -20.81 -0.07
C THR A 179 -1.22 -20.27 -1.45
N GLY A 180 -0.85 -20.99 -2.52
CA GLY A 180 -1.35 -20.69 -3.85
C GLY A 180 -2.88 -20.81 -3.87
N SER A 181 -3.55 -19.84 -4.46
CA SER A 181 -4.99 -19.97 -4.70
C SER A 181 -5.22 -20.98 -5.83
N GLN A 182 -5.90 -22.07 -5.53
CA GLN A 182 -6.22 -23.10 -6.54
C GLN A 182 -7.49 -22.77 -7.31
N TYR A 183 -8.26 -21.79 -6.87
CA TYR A 183 -9.52 -21.39 -7.48
C TYR A 183 -9.67 -19.87 -7.47
N ALA A 184 -10.00 -19.31 -8.63
CA ALA A 184 -10.72 -18.05 -8.68
C ALA A 184 -12.13 -18.31 -8.11
N VAL A 185 -12.24 -18.36 -6.78
CA VAL A 185 -13.55 -18.51 -6.13
C VAL A 185 -14.24 -17.17 -6.26
N SER A 186 -15.24 -17.15 -7.10
CA SER A 186 -16.30 -16.14 -7.07
C SER A 186 -16.70 -15.92 -5.62
N ALA A 187 -16.65 -14.69 -5.18
CA ALA A 187 -16.93 -14.27 -3.81
C ALA A 187 -18.28 -14.80 -3.32
N LEU A 188 -18.25 -15.89 -2.60
CA LEU A 188 -19.35 -16.26 -1.72
C LEU A 188 -19.10 -15.50 -0.41
N GLY A 189 -19.77 -14.34 -0.27
CA GLY A 189 -19.99 -13.63 0.97
C GLY A 189 -18.79 -13.55 1.92
N GLU A 190 -17.86 -12.65 1.69
CA GLU A 190 -16.83 -12.33 2.69
C GLU A 190 -17.52 -11.84 3.97
N LEU A 191 -17.34 -12.58 5.06
CA LEU A 191 -17.78 -12.12 6.36
C LEU A 191 -17.00 -10.84 6.71
N PRO A 192 -17.66 -9.76 7.12
CA PRO A 192 -17.02 -8.47 7.42
C PRO A 192 -16.14 -8.53 8.68
N VAL A 193 -16.25 -9.59 9.47
CA VAL A 193 -15.49 -9.80 10.70
C VAL A 193 -14.77 -11.14 10.65
N LEU A 194 -13.47 -11.13 10.89
CA LEU A 194 -12.70 -12.36 11.09
C LEU A 194 -12.92 -12.85 12.51
N VAL A 195 -13.66 -13.94 12.67
CA VAL A 195 -13.69 -14.69 13.92
C VAL A 195 -12.43 -15.56 13.93
N LEU A 196 -11.32 -14.98 14.38
CA LEU A 196 -10.07 -15.72 14.54
C LEU A 196 -9.98 -16.24 15.97
N SER A 197 -9.81 -17.54 16.12
CA SER A 197 -9.41 -18.10 17.42
C SER A 197 -7.99 -17.68 17.71
N SER A 198 -7.78 -16.82 18.69
CA SER A 198 -6.44 -16.47 19.15
C SER A 198 -5.82 -17.70 19.81
N ILE A 199 -4.67 -18.15 19.32
CA ILE A 199 -3.94 -19.25 19.95
C ILE A 199 -2.57 -18.77 20.35
N VAL A 200 -2.44 -18.59 21.64
CA VAL A 200 -1.15 -18.46 22.28
C VAL A 200 -0.65 -19.87 22.59
N GLY A 201 0.35 -20.34 21.82
CA GLY A 201 1.19 -21.46 22.22
C GLY A 201 0.63 -22.88 22.10
N VAL A 202 -0.45 -23.11 21.33
CA VAL A 202 -0.93 -24.47 21.10
C VAL A 202 -0.38 -25.00 19.77
N SER A 203 0.57 -25.93 19.83
CA SER A 203 0.88 -26.78 18.68
C SER A 203 -0.34 -27.66 18.42
N CYS A 204 -1.04 -27.44 17.31
CA CYS A 204 -2.09 -28.34 16.87
C CYS A 204 -1.45 -29.44 16.01
N PRO A 205 -1.31 -30.67 16.51
CA PRO A 205 -0.64 -31.76 15.78
C PRO A 205 -1.42 -32.19 14.52
N THR A 206 -2.67 -31.76 14.39
CA THR A 206 -3.58 -32.12 13.29
C THR A 206 -3.95 -30.94 12.38
N CYS A 207 -3.47 -29.71 12.67
CA CYS A 207 -3.77 -28.54 11.86
C CYS A 207 -2.71 -28.34 10.79
N THR A 208 -2.73 -29.16 9.75
CA THR A 208 -1.81 -29.03 8.63
C THR A 208 -2.43 -28.23 7.52
N VAL A 209 -1.97 -26.99 7.34
CA VAL A 209 -2.08 -26.33 6.05
C VAL A 209 -1.10 -27.05 5.12
N ALA A 210 -1.63 -27.78 4.14
CA ALA A 210 -0.80 -28.53 3.21
C ALA A 210 0.09 -27.55 2.43
N ASN A 211 1.43 -27.71 2.53
CA ASN A 211 2.45 -26.99 1.77
C ASN A 211 2.29 -25.46 1.74
N PRO A 212 2.38 -24.75 2.88
CA PRO A 212 2.36 -23.31 2.86
C PRO A 212 3.61 -22.78 2.14
N LEU A 213 3.42 -21.80 1.25
CA LEU A 213 4.51 -21.08 0.61
C LEU A 213 5.26 -20.18 1.60
N LEU A 214 4.52 -19.69 2.60
CA LEU A 214 5.03 -18.75 3.60
C LEU A 214 4.19 -18.86 4.87
N THR A 215 4.85 -18.69 6.03
CA THR A 215 4.19 -18.55 7.33
C THR A 215 4.62 -17.25 7.98
N PHE A 216 3.68 -16.52 8.57
CA PHE A 216 3.99 -15.27 9.26
C PHE A 216 3.07 -15.04 10.47
N ASN A 217 3.54 -14.20 11.40
CA ASN A 217 2.81 -13.84 12.60
C ASN A 217 2.44 -12.37 12.58
N VAL A 218 1.27 -12.05 13.12
CA VAL A 218 0.80 -10.68 13.33
C VAL A 218 0.36 -10.53 14.78
N ASN A 219 0.92 -9.54 15.47
CA ASN A 219 0.44 -9.14 16.79
C ASN A 219 -0.52 -7.95 16.62
N VAL A 220 -1.81 -8.25 16.59
CA VAL A 220 -2.87 -7.25 16.43
C VAL A 220 -3.14 -6.59 17.76
N ARG A 221 -2.94 -5.28 17.85
CA ARG A 221 -3.27 -4.46 19.01
C ARG A 221 -4.61 -3.75 18.80
N ALA A 222 -5.35 -3.56 19.91
CA ALA A 222 -6.63 -2.84 19.87
C ALA A 222 -6.47 -1.42 19.30
N GLY A 223 -7.39 -1.02 18.44
CA GLY A 223 -7.43 0.29 17.80
C GLY A 223 -6.34 0.53 16.74
N ARG A 224 -5.59 -0.51 16.35
CA ARG A 224 -4.53 -0.41 15.34
C ARG A 224 -4.93 -1.12 14.05
N ALA A 225 -4.38 -0.62 12.94
CA ALA A 225 -4.54 -1.21 11.63
C ALA A 225 -3.20 -1.77 11.13
N TYR A 226 -3.27 -2.90 10.43
CA TYR A 226 -2.10 -3.59 9.91
C TYR A 226 -2.33 -3.98 8.46
N THR A 227 -1.32 -3.74 7.62
CA THR A 227 -1.26 -4.28 6.27
C THR A 227 -0.15 -5.32 6.19
N CYS A 228 -0.50 -6.55 5.81
CA CYS A 228 0.44 -7.63 5.56
C CYS A 228 0.78 -7.64 4.07
N TYR A 229 1.97 -7.17 3.71
CA TYR A 229 2.47 -7.20 2.35
C TYR A 229 3.12 -8.56 2.05
N ILE A 230 2.59 -9.29 1.09
CA ILE A 230 3.25 -10.47 0.51
C ILE A 230 4.15 -9.96 -0.60
N ILE A 231 5.46 -10.03 -0.42
CA ILE A 231 6.47 -9.44 -1.31
C ILE A 231 7.48 -10.47 -1.78
N GLY A 232 8.13 -10.15 -2.88
CA GLY A 232 9.19 -10.98 -3.45
C GLY A 232 8.67 -12.01 -4.45
N ASN A 233 9.41 -13.10 -4.58
CA ASN A 233 9.11 -14.16 -5.55
C ASN A 233 9.25 -15.52 -4.86
N PRO A 234 8.22 -16.38 -4.83
CA PRO A 234 8.26 -17.68 -4.17
C PRO A 234 9.32 -18.63 -4.75
N TRP A 235 9.78 -18.40 -5.97
CA TRP A 235 10.76 -19.24 -6.66
C TRP A 235 12.22 -18.76 -6.47
N SER A 236 12.46 -17.60 -5.86
CA SER A 236 13.79 -16.99 -5.74
C SER A 236 14.39 -17.04 -4.33
N GLY A 237 13.70 -17.63 -3.35
CA GLY A 237 14.11 -17.58 -1.94
C GLY A 237 13.92 -16.21 -1.28
N LEU A 238 13.46 -15.21 -2.03
CA LEU A 238 13.15 -13.85 -1.54
C LEU A 238 11.63 -13.65 -1.41
N PHE A 239 10.95 -14.59 -0.78
CA PHE A 239 9.52 -14.54 -0.56
C PHE A 239 9.22 -14.28 0.91
N ARG A 240 8.52 -13.19 1.22
CA ARG A 240 8.28 -12.76 2.61
C ARG A 240 6.91 -12.13 2.79
N ALA A 241 6.37 -12.24 4.00
CA ALA A 241 5.35 -11.35 4.50
C ALA A 241 6.00 -10.21 5.29
N TYR A 242 5.65 -8.98 4.95
CA TYR A 242 6.10 -7.78 5.64
C TYR A 242 4.90 -7.10 6.28
N VAL A 243 4.81 -7.16 7.61
CA VAL A 243 3.67 -6.62 8.36
C VAL A 243 3.97 -5.20 8.79
N LEU A 244 3.11 -4.28 8.39
CA LEU A 244 3.21 -2.86 8.75
C LEU A 244 2.01 -2.44 9.58
N GLU A 245 2.26 -1.67 10.60
CA GLU A 245 1.23 -0.87 11.27
C GLU A 245 1.01 0.41 10.46
N ASP A 246 -0.25 0.68 10.11
CA ASP A 246 -0.69 1.78 9.24
C ASP A 246 -0.99 3.05 10.01
#